data_f529a0e469b069b9592309a7fb306687
#
_entry.id   f529a0e469b069b9592309a7fb306687
#
_cell.length_a   1.000
_cell.length_b   1.000
_cell.length_c   1.000
_cell.angle_alpha   90.00
_cell.angle_beta   90.00
_cell.angle_gamma   90.00
#
_symmetry.space_group_name_H-M   'P 1'
#
loop_
_entity.id
_entity.type
_entity.pdbx_description
1 polymer ?
#
loop_
_entity_poly.entity_id
_entity_poly.type
_entity_poly.pdbx_seq_one_letter_code
_entity_poly.pdbx_strand_id
1 'polypeptide(L)'
;MLKVKVYNMNGEAVGDLKLNESVFAVEYKEALIHQVVVAQLANKRQGTKSTLTRAEVRGGGIKPWRQKGTGRARQGSIRSPQWTHGGVVFAPKPRDFSQKINKEAKKVALKSALSAKVAAGEFIVLDELKLQEAKTKNVAAVLKALNLSKRTLLVVGEDNDMIKRASANIEKLCLTNAALINVYDLVANSVCLITRDAVKKIEEAYVD
;
A
#
# COMPACT_ATOMS: atom_id res chain seq x y z
N MET A 1 -7.30 -1.89 30.83
CA MET A 1 -7.92 -0.85 29.97
C MET A 1 -6.82 -0.10 29.24
N LEU A 2 -6.78 -0.23 27.92
CA LEU A 2 -5.80 0.41 27.05
C LEU A 2 -6.16 1.89 26.89
N LYS A 3 -5.22 2.79 27.24
CA LYS A 3 -5.42 4.25 27.10
C LYS A 3 -4.30 4.83 26.25
N VAL A 4 -4.64 5.77 25.36
CA VAL A 4 -3.71 6.51 24.51
C VAL A 4 -3.95 8.01 24.71
N LYS A 5 -2.86 8.78 24.74
CA LYS A 5 -2.94 10.25 24.84
C LYS A 5 -3.50 10.86 23.58
N VAL A 6 -4.37 11.83 23.75
CA VAL A 6 -4.94 12.64 22.67
C VAL A 6 -4.23 13.99 22.63
N TYR A 7 -3.79 14.39 21.44
CA TYR A 7 -3.07 15.64 21.21
C TYR A 7 -3.91 16.62 20.40
N ASN A 8 -3.68 17.90 20.61
CA ASN A 8 -4.19 18.96 19.74
C ASN A 8 -3.23 19.19 18.56
N MET A 9 -3.60 20.10 17.63
CA MET A 9 -2.76 20.46 16.48
C MET A 9 -1.43 21.13 16.87
N ASN A 10 -1.32 21.65 18.09
CA ASN A 10 -0.10 22.27 18.62
C ASN A 10 0.86 21.28 19.31
N GLY A 11 0.47 20.01 19.41
CA GLY A 11 1.27 18.97 20.08
C GLY A 11 1.07 18.87 21.58
N GLU A 12 0.09 19.59 22.16
CA GLU A 12 -0.23 19.52 23.59
C GLU A 12 -1.20 18.36 23.86
N ALA A 13 -1.00 17.66 24.97
CA ALA A 13 -1.91 16.59 25.39
C ALA A 13 -3.21 17.19 25.98
N VAL A 14 -4.34 16.87 25.38
CA VAL A 14 -5.68 17.34 25.78
C VAL A 14 -6.35 16.37 26.74
N GLY A 15 -6.03 15.07 26.66
CA GLY A 15 -6.65 14.04 27.48
C GLY A 15 -6.24 12.63 27.09
N ASP A 16 -6.94 11.65 27.65
CA ASP A 16 -6.75 10.24 27.34
C ASP A 16 -7.99 9.67 26.65
N LEU A 17 -7.79 8.88 25.60
CA LEU A 17 -8.83 8.10 24.93
C LEU A 17 -8.71 6.64 25.37
N LYS A 18 -9.83 6.05 25.78
CA LYS A 18 -9.92 4.61 26.03
C LYS A 18 -10.13 3.90 24.70
N LEU A 19 -9.30 2.92 24.39
CA LEU A 19 -9.41 2.10 23.19
C LEU A 19 -10.07 0.76 23.54
N ASN A 20 -10.83 0.23 22.59
CA ASN A 20 -11.47 -1.09 22.74
C ASN A 20 -10.41 -2.20 22.58
N GLU A 21 -10.28 -3.04 23.60
CA GLU A 21 -9.30 -4.12 23.66
C GLU A 21 -9.55 -5.19 22.59
N SER A 22 -10.79 -5.40 22.14
CA SER A 22 -11.11 -6.36 21.08
C SER A 22 -10.55 -5.98 19.70
N VAL A 23 -10.17 -4.69 19.52
CA VAL A 23 -9.60 -4.17 18.27
C VAL A 23 -8.11 -3.84 18.42
N PHE A 24 -7.71 -3.25 19.55
CA PHE A 24 -6.38 -2.66 19.74
C PHE A 24 -5.46 -3.44 20.70
N ALA A 25 -5.94 -4.56 21.27
CA ALA A 25 -5.15 -5.43 22.16
C ALA A 25 -5.14 -6.90 21.71
N VAL A 26 -5.22 -7.11 20.38
CA VAL A 26 -5.19 -8.45 19.78
C VAL A 26 -3.76 -8.93 19.65
N GLU A 27 -3.55 -10.24 19.80
CA GLU A 27 -2.26 -10.91 19.64
C GLU A 27 -1.61 -10.59 18.28
N TYR A 28 -0.29 -10.33 18.28
CA TYR A 28 0.47 -10.05 17.07
C TYR A 28 0.68 -11.32 16.24
N LYS A 29 0.14 -11.34 15.02
CA LYS A 29 0.21 -12.48 14.08
C LYS A 29 0.99 -12.09 12.82
N GLU A 30 2.32 -12.13 12.90
CA GLU A 30 3.23 -11.72 11.83
C GLU A 30 2.96 -12.43 10.51
N ALA A 31 2.84 -13.77 10.52
CA ALA A 31 2.61 -14.57 9.32
C ALA A 31 1.32 -14.15 8.58
N LEU A 32 0.26 -13.85 9.34
CA LEU A 32 -1.02 -13.42 8.75
C LEU A 32 -0.93 -12.01 8.15
N ILE A 33 -0.26 -11.09 8.84
CA ILE A 33 0.00 -9.73 8.35
C ILE A 33 0.81 -9.81 7.06
N HIS A 34 1.89 -10.59 7.02
CA HIS A 34 2.71 -10.80 5.84
C HIS A 34 1.89 -11.36 4.66
N GLN A 35 1.07 -12.38 4.89
CA GLN A 35 0.21 -12.96 3.86
C GLN A 35 -0.74 -11.91 3.26
N VAL A 36 -1.37 -11.08 4.10
CA VAL A 36 -2.28 -10.02 3.64
C VAL A 36 -1.54 -8.94 2.86
N VAL A 37 -0.36 -8.51 3.32
CA VAL A 37 0.48 -7.52 2.62
C VAL A 37 0.90 -8.04 1.24
N VAL A 38 1.39 -9.28 1.14
CA VAL A 38 1.79 -9.90 -0.14
C VAL A 38 0.61 -9.96 -1.10
N ALA A 39 -0.58 -10.36 -0.61
CA ALA A 39 -1.78 -10.40 -1.43
C ALA A 39 -2.23 -9.01 -1.90
N GLN A 40 -2.18 -7.99 -1.03
CA GLN A 40 -2.51 -6.61 -1.41
C GLN A 40 -1.56 -6.08 -2.50
N LEU A 41 -0.26 -6.34 -2.38
CA LEU A 41 0.73 -5.95 -3.38
C LEU A 41 0.53 -6.72 -4.70
N ALA A 42 0.22 -8.01 -4.63
CA ALA A 42 -0.07 -8.82 -5.82
C ALA A 42 -1.34 -8.32 -6.54
N ASN A 43 -2.40 -8.02 -5.80
CA ASN A 43 -3.68 -7.52 -6.35
C ASN A 43 -3.54 -6.12 -6.99
N LYS A 44 -2.54 -5.33 -6.59
CA LYS A 44 -2.26 -4.03 -7.19
C LYS A 44 -1.60 -4.12 -8.57
N ARG A 45 -1.03 -5.30 -8.91
CA ARG A 45 -0.35 -5.50 -10.21
C ARG A 45 -1.37 -5.63 -11.33
N GLN A 46 -1.26 -4.80 -12.35
CA GLN A 46 -2.16 -4.79 -13.51
C GLN A 46 -2.00 -6.01 -14.43
N GLY A 47 -0.78 -6.57 -14.56
CA GLY A 47 -0.53 -7.79 -15.31
C GLY A 47 -0.65 -7.70 -16.83
N THR A 48 -0.63 -6.53 -17.43
CA THR A 48 -0.86 -6.29 -18.87
C THR A 48 0.37 -6.48 -19.75
N LYS A 49 1.52 -6.89 -19.20
CA LYS A 49 2.75 -7.07 -19.96
C LYS A 49 2.57 -8.16 -21.03
N SER A 50 2.86 -7.83 -22.31
CA SER A 50 2.75 -8.76 -23.43
C SER A 50 3.90 -8.56 -24.41
N THR A 51 4.46 -9.67 -24.90
CA THR A 51 5.43 -9.67 -26.01
C THR A 51 5.11 -10.83 -26.95
N LEU A 52 5.68 -10.78 -28.15
CA LEU A 52 5.46 -11.78 -29.19
C LEU A 52 6.47 -12.93 -29.07
N THR A 53 5.97 -14.15 -29.12
CA THR A 53 6.79 -15.36 -29.29
C THR A 53 7.25 -15.48 -30.75
N ARG A 54 8.22 -16.37 -31.00
CA ARG A 54 8.68 -16.68 -32.37
C ARG A 54 7.53 -17.05 -33.32
N ALA A 55 6.48 -17.70 -32.82
CA ALA A 55 5.34 -18.12 -33.65
C ALA A 55 4.45 -16.93 -34.04
N GLU A 56 4.35 -15.93 -33.17
CA GLU A 56 3.45 -14.77 -33.32
C GLU A 56 4.08 -13.60 -34.12
N VAL A 57 5.40 -13.54 -34.20
CA VAL A 57 6.10 -12.51 -34.98
C VAL A 57 5.80 -12.72 -36.47
N ARG A 58 5.48 -11.64 -37.18
CA ARG A 58 5.23 -11.65 -38.64
C ARG A 58 6.51 -11.95 -39.41
N GLY A 59 6.41 -12.68 -40.52
CA GLY A 59 7.52 -12.96 -41.46
C GLY A 59 8.10 -14.38 -41.30
N GLY A 60 9.29 -14.62 -41.82
CA GLY A 60 10.10 -15.83 -41.59
C GLY A 60 9.62 -17.14 -42.19
N GLY A 61 8.80 -17.12 -43.22
CA GLY A 61 8.37 -18.35 -43.96
C GLY A 61 9.48 -19.02 -44.76
N ILE A 62 10.47 -18.26 -45.19
CA ILE A 62 11.58 -18.74 -46.02
C ILE A 62 12.83 -18.90 -45.15
N LYS A 63 13.61 -20.00 -45.37
CA LYS A 63 14.91 -20.21 -44.76
C LYS A 63 15.89 -19.13 -45.26
N PRO A 64 16.64 -18.42 -44.39
CA PRO A 64 17.51 -17.32 -44.80
C PRO A 64 18.58 -17.71 -45.84
N TRP A 65 19.15 -18.95 -45.71
CA TRP A 65 20.13 -19.53 -46.66
C TRP A 65 20.14 -21.06 -46.57
N ARG A 66 20.76 -21.68 -47.51
CA ARG A 66 20.92 -23.14 -47.59
C ARG A 66 21.67 -23.70 -46.36
N GLN A 67 21.45 -24.98 -46.04
CA GLN A 67 21.94 -25.65 -44.83
C GLN A 67 23.46 -25.74 -44.74
N LYS A 68 24.16 -25.86 -45.89
CA LYS A 68 25.61 -26.03 -46.01
C LYS A 68 26.15 -25.18 -47.16
N GLY A 69 27.50 -24.96 -47.18
CA GLY A 69 28.18 -24.28 -48.33
C GLY A 69 28.05 -22.76 -48.35
N THR A 70 27.71 -22.07 -47.26
CA THR A 70 27.61 -20.59 -47.17
C THR A 70 28.68 -19.98 -46.26
N GLY A 71 29.43 -20.78 -45.49
CA GLY A 71 30.41 -20.29 -44.50
C GLY A 71 29.74 -19.57 -43.30
N ARG A 72 28.41 -19.54 -43.24
CA ARG A 72 27.65 -18.87 -42.17
C ARG A 72 27.05 -19.87 -41.18
N ALA A 73 26.71 -19.41 -39.96
CA ALA A 73 26.00 -20.22 -38.98
C ALA A 73 24.64 -20.68 -39.53
N ARG A 74 24.26 -21.91 -39.25
CA ARG A 74 22.96 -22.47 -39.69
C ARG A 74 21.78 -21.71 -39.08
N GLN A 75 20.85 -21.27 -39.92
CA GLN A 75 19.65 -20.53 -39.51
C GLN A 75 18.41 -21.11 -40.19
N GLY A 76 17.35 -21.28 -39.40
CA GLY A 76 16.06 -21.80 -39.91
C GLY A 76 15.03 -20.73 -40.19
N SER A 77 15.09 -19.61 -39.45
CA SER A 77 14.10 -18.52 -39.57
C SER A 77 14.68 -17.20 -39.05
N ILE A 78 14.31 -16.10 -39.66
CA ILE A 78 14.63 -14.74 -39.19
C ILE A 78 13.82 -14.33 -37.95
N ARG A 79 12.77 -15.07 -37.59
CA ARG A 79 11.98 -14.84 -36.36
C ARG A 79 12.61 -15.39 -35.11
N SER A 80 13.73 -16.13 -35.21
CA SER A 80 14.41 -16.71 -34.08
C SER A 80 14.91 -15.64 -33.11
N PRO A 81 14.97 -15.90 -31.78
CA PRO A 81 15.28 -14.88 -30.78
C PRO A 81 16.64 -14.21 -30.92
N GLN A 82 17.60 -14.89 -31.58
CA GLN A 82 18.93 -14.34 -31.84
C GLN A 82 18.96 -13.30 -32.97
N TRP A 83 17.87 -13.13 -33.71
CA TRP A 83 17.75 -12.15 -34.76
C TRP A 83 17.16 -10.83 -34.23
N THR A 84 17.62 -9.72 -34.76
CA THR A 84 16.98 -8.42 -34.54
C THR A 84 15.52 -8.49 -35.02
N HIS A 85 14.59 -8.02 -34.22
CA HIS A 85 13.15 -8.17 -34.43
C HIS A 85 12.59 -9.60 -34.40
N GLY A 86 13.38 -10.58 -33.96
CA GLY A 86 12.89 -11.92 -33.67
C GLY A 86 11.99 -11.97 -32.43
N GLY A 87 11.35 -13.12 -32.22
CA GLY A 87 10.47 -13.33 -31.05
C GLY A 87 11.23 -13.46 -29.74
N VAL A 88 10.54 -13.23 -28.62
CA VAL A 88 11.07 -13.46 -27.27
C VAL A 88 10.85 -14.93 -26.90
N VAL A 89 11.87 -15.61 -26.33
CA VAL A 89 11.83 -17.05 -26.02
C VAL A 89 10.72 -17.37 -25.03
N PHE A 90 10.74 -16.73 -23.87
CA PHE A 90 9.70 -16.83 -22.84
C PHE A 90 8.92 -15.52 -22.78
N ALA A 91 8.18 -15.26 -23.85
CA ALA A 91 7.41 -14.03 -24.01
C ALA A 91 6.37 -13.89 -22.88
N PRO A 92 6.44 -12.83 -22.06
CA PRO A 92 5.40 -12.60 -21.06
C PRO A 92 4.06 -12.38 -21.74
N LYS A 93 3.02 -12.96 -21.19
CA LYS A 93 1.62 -12.77 -21.59
C LYS A 93 0.85 -12.12 -20.46
N PRO A 94 -0.24 -11.41 -20.75
CA PRO A 94 -1.12 -10.87 -19.74
C PRO A 94 -1.58 -11.99 -18.80
N ARG A 95 -1.50 -11.73 -17.50
CA ARG A 95 -1.96 -12.68 -16.48
C ARG A 95 -2.55 -11.96 -15.28
N ASP A 96 -3.47 -12.61 -14.60
CA ASP A 96 -4.01 -12.16 -13.32
C ASP A 96 -3.06 -12.55 -12.18
N PHE A 97 -2.81 -11.59 -11.29
CA PHE A 97 -2.00 -11.75 -10.07
C PHE A 97 -2.86 -11.76 -8.81
N SER A 98 -4.19 -11.72 -8.95
CA SER A 98 -5.10 -11.62 -7.81
C SER A 98 -4.96 -12.80 -6.86
N GLN A 99 -4.90 -12.50 -5.57
CA GLN A 99 -4.90 -13.48 -4.49
C GLN A 99 -6.10 -13.26 -3.59
N LYS A 100 -6.92 -14.29 -3.41
CA LYS A 100 -8.09 -14.27 -2.55
C LYS A 100 -7.68 -14.63 -1.12
N ILE A 101 -8.08 -13.79 -0.15
CA ILE A 101 -7.93 -14.05 1.29
C ILE A 101 -9.31 -13.95 1.93
N ASN A 102 -9.59 -14.80 2.92
CA ASN A 102 -10.84 -14.81 3.67
C ASN A 102 -11.06 -13.47 4.37
N LYS A 103 -12.31 -13.03 4.44
CA LYS A 103 -12.68 -11.74 5.06
C LYS A 103 -12.25 -11.67 6.53
N GLU A 104 -12.51 -12.72 7.30
CA GLU A 104 -12.14 -12.81 8.71
C GLU A 104 -10.61 -12.74 8.91
N ALA A 105 -9.83 -13.43 8.07
CA ALA A 105 -8.37 -13.33 8.12
C ALA A 105 -7.85 -11.90 7.89
N LYS A 106 -8.49 -11.14 6.98
CA LYS A 106 -8.15 -9.72 6.75
C LYS A 106 -8.49 -8.86 7.97
N LYS A 107 -9.66 -9.08 8.62
CA LYS A 107 -10.05 -8.37 9.84
C LYS A 107 -9.06 -8.63 10.98
N VAL A 108 -8.73 -9.90 11.22
CA VAL A 108 -7.75 -10.28 12.26
C VAL A 108 -6.38 -9.68 11.99
N ALA A 109 -5.90 -9.68 10.73
CA ALA A 109 -4.64 -9.06 10.36
C ALA A 109 -4.62 -7.55 10.61
N LEU A 110 -5.73 -6.85 10.33
CA LEU A 110 -5.85 -5.41 10.58
C LEU A 110 -5.85 -5.11 12.09
N LYS A 111 -6.66 -5.84 12.87
CA LYS A 111 -6.69 -5.71 14.34
C LYS A 111 -5.29 -5.95 14.93
N SER A 112 -4.59 -6.99 14.46
CA SER A 112 -3.23 -7.34 14.89
C SER A 112 -2.21 -6.24 14.54
N ALA A 113 -2.29 -5.65 13.33
CA ALA A 113 -1.41 -4.56 12.91
C ALA A 113 -1.65 -3.28 13.72
N LEU A 114 -2.92 -2.92 13.99
CA LEU A 114 -3.29 -1.78 14.84
C LEU A 114 -2.77 -1.98 16.28
N SER A 115 -2.96 -3.18 16.83
CA SER A 115 -2.49 -3.53 18.18
C SER A 115 -0.96 -3.41 18.30
N ALA A 116 -0.22 -3.84 17.26
CA ALA A 116 1.22 -3.70 17.20
C ALA A 116 1.66 -2.22 17.21
N LYS A 117 0.96 -1.35 16.47
CA LYS A 117 1.24 0.10 16.45
C LYS A 117 1.00 0.74 17.82
N VAL A 118 -0.06 0.35 18.50
CA VAL A 118 -0.35 0.85 19.86
C VAL A 118 0.71 0.36 20.85
N ALA A 119 1.07 -0.92 20.83
CA ALA A 119 2.09 -1.50 21.70
C ALA A 119 3.48 -0.87 21.49
N ALA A 120 3.83 -0.52 20.25
CA ALA A 120 5.09 0.15 19.92
C ALA A 120 5.10 1.66 20.27
N GLY A 121 3.97 2.25 20.71
CA GLY A 121 3.85 3.68 20.95
C GLY A 121 3.87 4.52 19.65
N GLU A 122 3.65 3.91 18.51
CA GLU A 122 3.62 4.52 17.17
C GLU A 122 2.19 4.92 16.74
N PHE A 123 1.23 4.85 17.64
CA PHE A 123 -0.17 5.22 17.43
C PHE A 123 -0.47 6.49 18.18
N ILE A 124 -0.71 7.59 17.45
CA ILE A 124 -0.92 8.94 17.98
C ILE A 124 -2.32 9.38 17.63
N VAL A 125 -3.08 9.80 18.63
CA VAL A 125 -4.45 10.28 18.43
C VAL A 125 -4.47 11.79 18.42
N LEU A 126 -5.05 12.37 17.38
CA LEU A 126 -5.34 13.80 17.25
C LEU A 126 -6.80 14.05 17.62
N ASP A 127 -7.07 15.07 18.38
CA ASP A 127 -8.46 15.40 18.74
C ASP A 127 -9.26 15.76 17.49
N GLU A 128 -8.88 16.85 16.81
CA GLU A 128 -9.47 17.26 15.54
C GLU A 128 -8.40 17.82 14.60
N LEU A 129 -8.61 17.65 13.29
CA LEU A 129 -7.80 18.28 12.24
C LEU A 129 -8.67 19.27 11.44
N LYS A 130 -8.71 20.52 11.88
CA LYS A 130 -9.42 21.60 11.19
C LYS A 130 -8.44 22.54 10.52
N LEU A 131 -8.47 22.61 9.20
CA LEU A 131 -7.65 23.54 8.43
C LEU A 131 -8.54 24.72 7.97
N GLN A 132 -8.07 25.94 8.19
CA GLN A 132 -8.73 27.14 7.66
C GLN A 132 -8.51 27.28 6.15
N GLU A 133 -7.34 26.90 5.68
CA GLU A 133 -6.93 26.95 4.27
C GLU A 133 -6.24 25.64 3.86
N ALA A 134 -6.43 25.21 2.61
CA ALA A 134 -5.80 24.02 2.04
C ALA A 134 -4.32 24.26 1.69
N LYS A 135 -3.50 24.63 2.68
CA LYS A 135 -2.07 24.87 2.51
C LYS A 135 -1.23 23.77 3.15
N THR A 136 -0.24 23.30 2.43
CA THR A 136 0.73 22.27 2.92
C THR A 136 1.47 22.73 4.18
N LYS A 137 1.75 24.04 4.30
CA LYS A 137 2.41 24.63 5.47
C LYS A 137 1.67 24.32 6.78
N ASN A 138 0.35 24.34 6.77
CA ASN A 138 -0.47 24.09 7.97
C ASN A 138 -0.33 22.64 8.44
N VAL A 139 -0.41 21.66 7.52
CA VAL A 139 -0.21 20.24 7.86
C VAL A 139 1.24 19.97 8.28
N ALA A 140 2.22 20.56 7.61
CA ALA A 140 3.62 20.44 7.98
C ALA A 140 3.91 21.03 9.39
N ALA A 141 3.23 22.11 9.78
CA ALA A 141 3.34 22.66 11.12
C ALA A 141 2.81 21.69 12.19
N VAL A 142 1.67 21.03 11.95
CA VAL A 142 1.12 20.00 12.85
C VAL A 142 2.09 18.82 12.98
N LEU A 143 2.64 18.30 11.88
CA LEU A 143 3.60 17.20 11.91
C LEU A 143 4.88 17.58 12.69
N LYS A 144 5.34 18.83 12.54
CA LYS A 144 6.49 19.36 13.28
C LYS A 144 6.20 19.53 14.77
N ALA A 145 5.02 20.03 15.13
CA ALA A 145 4.59 20.19 16.53
C ALA A 145 4.52 18.83 17.25
N LEU A 146 4.10 17.77 16.55
CA LEU A 146 4.05 16.39 17.04
C LEU A 146 5.41 15.66 16.91
N ASN A 147 6.49 16.31 16.46
CA ASN A 147 7.82 15.74 16.23
C ASN A 147 7.82 14.51 15.29
N LEU A 148 6.95 14.49 14.27
CA LEU A 148 6.83 13.39 13.33
C LEU A 148 7.76 13.58 12.13
N SER A 149 8.94 12.98 12.18
CA SER A 149 9.94 13.01 11.10
C SER A 149 9.95 11.76 10.21
N LYS A 150 9.36 10.66 10.69
CA LYS A 150 9.24 9.37 10.01
C LYS A 150 8.05 9.35 9.05
N ARG A 151 7.96 8.30 8.22
CA ARG A 151 6.75 8.06 7.40
C ARG A 151 5.53 7.94 8.28
N THR A 152 4.54 8.77 8.02
CA THR A 152 3.32 8.90 8.83
C THR A 152 2.10 8.57 8.00
N LEU A 153 1.25 7.69 8.50
CA LEU A 153 -0.09 7.44 7.98
C LEU A 153 -1.07 8.35 8.72
N LEU A 154 -1.67 9.30 8.02
CA LEU A 154 -2.74 10.14 8.56
C LEU A 154 -4.10 9.50 8.24
N VAL A 155 -4.84 9.13 9.28
CA VAL A 155 -6.17 8.54 9.16
C VAL A 155 -7.22 9.54 9.62
N VAL A 156 -8.13 9.91 8.72
CA VAL A 156 -9.22 10.84 8.99
C VAL A 156 -10.57 10.12 9.03
N GLY A 157 -11.51 10.64 9.82
CA GLY A 157 -12.83 10.04 9.94
C GLY A 157 -13.70 10.21 8.69
N GLU A 158 -13.57 11.35 8.01
CA GLU A 158 -14.34 11.70 6.82
C GLU A 158 -13.44 12.27 5.72
N ASP A 159 -13.88 12.12 4.49
CA ASP A 159 -13.22 12.72 3.35
C ASP A 159 -13.35 14.25 3.40
N ASN A 160 -12.20 14.92 3.42
CA ASN A 160 -12.12 16.36 3.37
C ASN A 160 -11.14 16.80 2.28
N ASP A 161 -11.64 17.45 1.24
CA ASP A 161 -10.83 17.89 0.11
C ASP A 161 -9.75 18.90 0.50
N MET A 162 -9.96 19.69 1.54
CA MET A 162 -8.95 20.62 2.05
C MET A 162 -7.76 19.87 2.63
N ILE A 163 -8.02 18.83 3.43
CA ILE A 163 -6.98 17.97 4.01
C ILE A 163 -6.26 17.20 2.91
N LYS A 164 -6.99 16.64 1.93
CA LYS A 164 -6.41 15.95 0.77
C LYS A 164 -5.43 16.82 0.01
N ARG A 165 -5.84 18.05 -0.36
CA ARG A 165 -4.98 18.99 -1.09
C ARG A 165 -3.78 19.43 -0.28
N ALA A 166 -3.97 19.69 1.02
CA ALA A 166 -2.91 20.13 1.92
C ALA A 166 -1.86 19.05 2.21
N SER A 167 -2.26 17.76 2.23
CA SER A 167 -1.38 16.62 2.55
C SER A 167 -0.69 16.02 1.34
N ALA A 168 -1.27 16.12 0.13
CA ALA A 168 -0.85 15.39 -1.07
C ALA A 168 0.63 15.61 -1.48
N ASN A 169 1.20 16.80 -1.22
CA ASN A 169 2.57 17.13 -1.62
C ASN A 169 3.61 16.88 -0.51
N ILE A 170 3.24 16.26 0.60
CA ILE A 170 4.17 15.93 1.69
C ILE A 170 4.71 14.51 1.48
N GLU A 171 5.98 14.38 1.12
CA GLU A 171 6.63 13.11 0.71
C GLU A 171 6.45 11.97 1.72
N LYS A 172 6.54 12.27 3.01
CA LYS A 172 6.49 11.26 4.08
C LYS A 172 5.10 11.09 4.70
N LEU A 173 4.07 11.68 4.12
CA LEU A 173 2.71 11.62 4.62
C LEU A 173 1.82 10.84 3.65
N CYS A 174 1.18 9.79 4.16
CA CYS A 174 0.13 9.07 3.46
C CYS A 174 -1.21 9.39 4.12
N LEU A 175 -2.18 9.89 3.36
CA LEU A 175 -3.53 10.17 3.85
C LEU A 175 -4.46 9.02 3.48
N THR A 176 -5.26 8.55 4.43
CA THR A 176 -6.34 7.58 4.20
C THR A 176 -7.57 7.93 5.05
N ASN A 177 -8.72 7.39 4.64
CA ASN A 177 -9.96 7.47 5.42
C ASN A 177 -10.08 6.23 6.33
N ALA A 178 -10.75 6.37 7.46
CA ALA A 178 -11.03 5.27 8.38
C ALA A 178 -11.70 4.06 7.71
N ALA A 179 -12.61 4.30 6.73
CA ALA A 179 -13.26 3.23 5.97
C ALA A 179 -12.33 2.49 4.98
N LEU A 180 -11.22 3.12 4.58
CA LEU A 180 -10.28 2.58 3.59
C LEU A 180 -8.96 2.11 4.20
N ILE A 181 -8.86 2.12 5.54
CA ILE A 181 -7.67 1.68 6.25
C ILE A 181 -7.31 0.25 5.85
N ASN A 182 -6.04 0.00 5.59
CA ASN A 182 -5.56 -1.31 5.17
C ASN A 182 -4.26 -1.70 5.86
N VAL A 183 -3.95 -3.00 5.84
CA VAL A 183 -2.79 -3.56 6.55
C VAL A 183 -1.47 -3.07 5.94
N TYR A 184 -1.42 -2.95 4.61
CA TYR A 184 -0.20 -2.49 3.92
C TYR A 184 0.20 -1.07 4.35
N ASP A 185 -0.75 -0.13 4.38
CA ASP A 185 -0.47 1.26 4.76
C ASP A 185 -0.03 1.37 6.23
N LEU A 186 -0.62 0.56 7.13
CA LEU A 186 -0.20 0.49 8.53
C LEU A 186 1.25 0.00 8.68
N VAL A 187 1.64 -1.03 7.92
CA VAL A 187 2.99 -1.61 7.99
C VAL A 187 4.02 -0.73 7.27
N ALA A 188 3.66 -0.15 6.13
CA ALA A 188 4.55 0.67 5.31
C ALA A 188 4.92 2.02 5.98
N ASN A 189 4.08 2.52 6.88
CA ASN A 189 4.29 3.77 7.60
C ASN A 189 4.72 3.49 9.05
N SER A 190 5.73 4.20 9.53
CA SER A 190 6.26 4.01 10.88
C SER A 190 5.29 4.50 11.94
N VAL A 191 4.62 5.62 11.72
CA VAL A 191 3.69 6.23 12.67
C VAL A 191 2.29 6.27 12.09
N CYS A 192 1.28 5.97 12.92
CA CYS A 192 -0.13 6.12 12.62
C CYS A 192 -0.66 7.33 13.40
N LEU A 193 -0.94 8.42 12.70
CA LEU A 193 -1.60 9.61 13.22
C LEU A 193 -3.09 9.53 12.85
N ILE A 194 -3.96 9.47 13.83
CA ILE A 194 -5.38 9.21 13.62
C ILE A 194 -6.24 10.24 14.35
N THR A 195 -7.32 10.70 13.71
CA THR A 195 -8.28 11.57 14.38
C THR A 195 -9.19 10.78 15.33
N ARG A 196 -9.64 11.42 16.40
CA ARG A 196 -10.54 10.81 17.39
C ARG A 196 -11.79 10.20 16.75
N ASP A 197 -12.38 10.88 15.75
CA ASP A 197 -13.55 10.39 15.02
C ASP A 197 -13.23 9.17 14.15
N ALA A 198 -12.01 9.10 13.60
CA ALA A 198 -11.58 7.95 12.84
C ALA A 198 -11.39 6.71 13.74
N VAL A 199 -10.92 6.88 14.98
CA VAL A 199 -10.82 5.77 15.95
C VAL A 199 -12.20 5.20 16.22
N LYS A 200 -13.20 6.05 16.50
CA LYS A 200 -14.58 5.60 16.75
C LYS A 200 -15.15 4.81 15.55
N LYS A 201 -14.97 5.32 14.32
CA LYS A 201 -15.42 4.63 13.10
C LYS A 201 -14.74 3.27 12.91
N ILE A 202 -13.45 3.16 13.26
CA ILE A 202 -12.74 1.87 13.21
C ILE A 202 -13.29 0.93 14.28
N GLU A 203 -13.52 1.39 15.50
CA GLU A 203 -14.13 0.58 16.55
C GLU A 203 -15.50 0.06 16.13
N GLU A 204 -16.40 0.93 15.64
CA GLU A 204 -17.71 0.55 15.14
C GLU A 204 -17.66 -0.49 14.00
N ALA A 205 -16.68 -0.39 13.11
CA ALA A 205 -16.54 -1.30 11.98
C ALA A 205 -15.94 -2.68 12.35
N TYR A 206 -15.16 -2.75 13.43
CA TYR A 206 -14.40 -3.96 13.78
C TYR A 206 -14.70 -4.52 15.18
N VAL A 207 -15.52 -3.87 15.99
CA VAL A 207 -16.12 -4.49 17.19
C VAL A 207 -17.18 -5.47 16.68
N ASP A 208 -17.01 -6.75 17.02
CA ASP A 208 -17.97 -7.82 16.72
C ASP A 208 -19.08 -7.83 17.75
#